data_e8a4482f2b7768c84e9c5d8fb58bdd70
#
_entry.id   e8a4482f2b7768c84e9c5d8fb58bdd70
#
_cell.length_a   1.000
_cell.length_b   1.000
_cell.length_c   1.000
_cell.angle_alpha   90.00
_cell.angle_beta   90.00
_cell.angle_gamma   90.00
#
_symmetry.space_group_name_H-M   'P 1'
#
loop_
_entity.id
_entity.type
_entity.pdbx_description
1 polymer ?
#
loop_
_entity_poly.entity_id
_entity_poly.type
_entity_poly.pdbx_seq_one_letter_code
_entity_poly.pdbx_strand_id
1 'polypeptide(L)'
;MPDVEIRPFSDEHLGAAAALLAERHERHLATEPLLARDVDFRAQLRGEGVVALRDGVLRAYLLGQTTDDDAFVDFAGCAAAEPELLRDLYAALAPQWARERHRVYVPASDPALVDVWFRLAFGLQFTLAVREPVAGRGDGVRLGRRDDLDTVVELEQSFTDHLREAPSFSGRQRETDEEIRADWQDTWDDERFIHLVVERDGRVVGHALLYRREPGDLRIPANCIDLALVVTLPEVRGTGAGSALVAHALGWAHERGFDAITIDWRVVNLLADRFFRARGFRPTFMRLYRHVP
;
A
#
# COMPACT_ATOMS: atom_id res chain seq x y z
N MET A 1 -11.24 -10.37 35.70
CA MET A 1 -10.10 -10.03 34.88
C MET A 1 -9.46 -8.78 35.48
N PRO A 2 -8.13 -8.62 35.52
CA PRO A 2 -7.53 -7.37 35.95
C PRO A 2 -8.11 -6.24 35.09
N ASP A 3 -8.51 -5.13 35.73
CA ASP A 3 -9.18 -4.02 35.07
C ASP A 3 -8.28 -3.42 33.98
N VAL A 4 -8.81 -3.34 32.77
CA VAL A 4 -8.19 -2.62 31.65
C VAL A 4 -8.75 -1.21 31.67
N GLU A 5 -7.89 -0.24 31.79
CA GLU A 5 -8.24 1.18 31.73
C GLU A 5 -7.98 1.72 30.33
N ILE A 6 -9.01 2.36 29.72
CA ILE A 6 -8.87 3.06 28.44
C ILE A 6 -8.81 4.55 28.71
N ARG A 7 -7.74 5.20 28.19
CA ARG A 7 -7.52 6.63 28.30
C ARG A 7 -7.25 7.28 26.94
N PRO A 8 -7.48 8.59 26.78
CA PRO A 8 -6.97 9.35 25.64
C PRO A 8 -5.45 9.20 25.53
N PHE A 9 -4.96 9.11 24.28
CA PHE A 9 -3.52 9.15 24.03
C PHE A 9 -2.97 10.55 24.32
N SER A 10 -1.81 10.61 24.95
CA SER A 10 -1.11 11.86 25.29
C SER A 10 0.41 11.68 25.18
N ASP A 11 1.17 12.76 25.30
CA ASP A 11 2.63 12.74 25.19
C ASP A 11 3.32 11.82 26.20
N GLU A 12 2.70 11.59 27.37
CA GLU A 12 3.23 10.65 28.38
C GLU A 12 3.25 9.20 27.87
N HIS A 13 2.41 8.85 26.88
CA HIS A 13 2.31 7.52 26.31
C HIS A 13 3.29 7.28 25.14
N LEU A 14 3.87 8.35 24.55
CA LEU A 14 4.71 8.27 23.35
C LEU A 14 5.86 7.27 23.47
N GLY A 15 6.53 7.24 24.61
CA GLY A 15 7.66 6.33 24.82
C GLY A 15 7.26 4.87 24.82
N ALA A 16 6.19 4.53 25.55
CA ALA A 16 5.69 3.16 25.64
C ALA A 16 5.03 2.71 24.32
N ALA A 17 4.31 3.59 23.64
CA ALA A 17 3.71 3.31 22.34
C ALA A 17 4.79 3.08 21.26
N ALA A 18 5.85 3.88 21.25
CA ALA A 18 6.98 3.69 20.33
C ALA A 18 7.70 2.35 20.60
N ALA A 19 7.83 1.93 21.84
CA ALA A 19 8.39 0.62 22.18
C ALA A 19 7.52 -0.53 21.66
N LEU A 20 6.19 -0.49 21.85
CA LEU A 20 5.27 -1.48 21.28
C LEU A 20 5.30 -1.50 19.75
N LEU A 21 5.42 -0.33 19.12
CA LEU A 21 5.55 -0.23 17.66
C LEU A 21 6.86 -0.87 17.18
N ALA A 22 7.98 -0.61 17.89
CA ALA A 22 9.27 -1.21 17.59
C ALA A 22 9.22 -2.73 17.68
N GLU A 23 8.66 -3.29 18.75
CA GLU A 23 8.47 -4.74 18.90
C GLU A 23 7.62 -5.35 17.80
N ARG A 24 6.53 -4.68 17.40
CA ARG A 24 5.71 -5.10 16.27
C ARG A 24 6.51 -5.09 14.97
N HIS A 25 7.30 -4.04 14.75
CA HIS A 25 8.11 -3.88 13.55
C HIS A 25 9.27 -4.90 13.50
N GLU A 26 9.90 -5.20 14.61
CA GLU A 26 10.93 -6.26 14.69
C GLU A 26 10.37 -7.64 14.29
N ARG A 27 9.17 -7.99 14.77
CA ARG A 27 8.48 -9.22 14.33
C ARG A 27 8.18 -9.19 12.83
N HIS A 28 7.82 -8.04 12.29
CA HIS A 28 7.58 -7.87 10.86
C HIS A 28 8.87 -8.00 10.05
N LEU A 29 9.98 -7.38 10.48
CA LEU A 29 11.32 -7.51 9.88
C LEU A 29 11.84 -8.96 9.88
N ALA A 30 11.52 -9.74 10.90
CA ALA A 30 11.90 -11.16 10.95
C ALA A 30 11.26 -11.99 9.82
N THR A 31 10.12 -11.55 9.29
CA THR A 31 9.43 -12.22 8.17
C THR A 31 9.69 -11.54 6.82
N GLU A 32 9.95 -10.24 6.81
CA GLU A 32 10.26 -9.49 5.58
C GLU A 32 11.47 -8.57 5.81
N PRO A 33 12.68 -9.07 5.54
CA PRO A 33 13.93 -8.35 5.80
C PRO A 33 14.15 -7.08 4.97
N LEU A 34 13.38 -6.88 3.88
CA LEU A 34 13.49 -5.71 3.01
C LEU A 34 12.84 -4.45 3.61
N LEU A 35 12.03 -4.56 4.66
CA LEU A 35 11.40 -3.40 5.29
C LEU A 35 12.42 -2.44 5.90
N ALA A 36 12.01 -1.18 6.13
CA ALA A 36 12.84 -0.16 6.72
C ALA A 36 13.40 -0.58 8.09
N ARG A 37 14.72 -0.41 8.31
CA ARG A 37 15.39 -0.76 9.57
C ARG A 37 15.61 0.45 10.47
N ASP A 38 15.98 1.57 9.87
CA ASP A 38 16.29 2.81 10.60
C ASP A 38 15.03 3.68 10.67
N VAL A 39 14.15 3.36 11.63
CA VAL A 39 12.87 4.04 11.81
C VAL A 39 12.85 4.79 13.13
N ASP A 40 12.54 6.09 13.09
CA ASP A 40 12.16 6.84 14.27
C ASP A 40 10.71 6.53 14.64
N PHE A 41 10.51 5.55 15.50
CA PHE A 41 9.18 5.09 15.90
C PHE A 41 8.34 6.17 16.58
N ARG A 42 8.96 7.12 17.29
CA ARG A 42 8.23 8.25 17.91
C ARG A 42 7.68 9.18 16.86
N ALA A 43 8.47 9.51 15.85
CA ALA A 43 8.05 10.36 14.74
C ALA A 43 6.96 9.73 13.86
N GLN A 44 6.78 8.39 13.92
CA GLN A 44 5.72 7.69 13.21
C GLN A 44 4.35 7.79 13.90
N LEU A 45 4.31 8.03 15.21
CA LEU A 45 3.05 8.08 15.97
C LEU A 45 2.33 9.39 15.67
N ARG A 46 1.28 9.33 14.88
CA ARG A 46 0.52 10.52 14.41
C ARG A 46 -0.98 10.27 14.57
N GLY A 47 -1.71 11.36 14.79
CA GLY A 47 -3.15 11.32 14.95
C GLY A 47 -3.59 11.35 16.41
N GLU A 48 -4.89 11.38 16.61
CA GLU A 48 -5.55 11.32 17.92
C GLU A 48 -5.98 9.89 18.22
N GLY A 49 -6.09 9.54 19.49
CA GLY A 49 -6.50 8.20 19.81
C GLY A 49 -6.57 7.86 21.29
N VAL A 50 -6.49 6.57 21.54
CA VAL A 50 -6.67 5.99 22.87
C VAL A 50 -5.62 4.92 23.17
N VAL A 51 -5.38 4.69 24.44
CA VAL A 51 -4.49 3.65 24.98
C VAL A 51 -5.23 2.73 25.90
N ALA A 52 -4.81 1.48 25.97
CA ALA A 52 -5.24 0.51 26.98
C ALA A 52 -4.09 0.28 27.97
N LEU A 53 -4.38 0.53 29.24
CA LEU A 53 -3.47 0.31 30.35
C LEU A 53 -3.93 -0.88 31.20
N ARG A 54 -2.97 -1.67 31.64
CA ARG A 54 -3.21 -2.71 32.64
C ARG A 54 -2.17 -2.54 33.76
N ASP A 55 -2.65 -2.35 34.98
CA ASP A 55 -1.79 -2.05 36.14
C ASP A 55 -0.83 -0.84 35.86
N GLY A 56 -1.34 0.17 35.17
CA GLY A 56 -0.56 1.36 34.77
C GLY A 56 0.41 1.14 33.61
N VAL A 57 0.53 -0.08 33.08
CA VAL A 57 1.41 -0.40 31.95
C VAL A 57 0.64 -0.37 30.63
N LEU A 58 1.14 0.35 29.63
CA LEU A 58 0.56 0.44 28.31
C LEU A 58 0.65 -0.93 27.59
N ARG A 59 -0.50 -1.48 27.22
CA ARG A 59 -0.62 -2.80 26.59
C ARG A 59 -1.06 -2.72 25.13
N ALA A 60 -1.74 -1.64 24.73
CA ALA A 60 -2.14 -1.37 23.36
C ALA A 60 -2.37 0.12 23.16
N TYR A 61 -2.25 0.56 21.91
CA TYR A 61 -2.70 1.89 21.49
C TYR A 61 -3.37 1.82 20.12
N LEU A 62 -4.26 2.79 19.87
CA LEU A 62 -4.92 3.01 18.60
C LEU A 62 -4.97 4.51 18.32
N LEU A 63 -4.29 4.93 17.25
CA LEU A 63 -4.25 6.30 16.74
C LEU A 63 -4.92 6.34 15.38
N GLY A 64 -5.80 7.31 15.16
CA GLY A 64 -6.47 7.52 13.90
C GLY A 64 -6.40 8.95 13.43
N GLN A 65 -6.66 9.12 12.15
CA GLN A 65 -6.76 10.40 11.47
C GLN A 65 -8.04 10.40 10.65
N THR A 66 -8.57 11.58 10.38
CA THR A 66 -9.75 11.74 9.54
C THR A 66 -9.43 12.64 8.34
N THR A 67 -10.00 12.30 7.21
CA THR A 67 -10.10 13.15 6.01
C THR A 67 -11.57 13.51 5.80
N ASP A 68 -11.88 14.19 4.71
CA ASP A 68 -13.28 14.50 4.37
C ASP A 68 -14.14 13.24 4.22
N ASP A 69 -13.56 12.18 3.69
CA ASP A 69 -14.26 10.94 3.35
C ASP A 69 -14.01 9.77 4.30
N ASP A 70 -12.85 9.72 4.93
CA ASP A 70 -12.38 8.52 5.63
C ASP A 70 -11.90 8.81 7.06
N ALA A 71 -12.06 7.82 7.93
CA ALA A 71 -11.26 7.68 9.13
C ALA A 71 -10.25 6.54 8.91
N PHE A 72 -8.99 6.73 9.29
CA PHE A 72 -8.00 5.71 9.04
C PHE A 72 -6.94 5.59 10.14
N VAL A 73 -6.50 4.37 10.35
CA VAL A 73 -5.37 3.98 11.18
C VAL A 73 -4.21 3.68 10.23
N ASP A 74 -3.17 4.50 10.31
CA ASP A 74 -2.02 4.38 9.42
C ASP A 74 -1.07 3.24 9.86
N PHE A 75 0.01 3.01 9.12
CA PHE A 75 0.98 1.93 9.32
C PHE A 75 1.54 1.85 10.75
N ALA A 76 1.69 2.99 11.42
CA ALA A 76 2.13 3.11 12.81
C ALA A 76 0.96 3.30 13.79
N GLY A 77 -0.27 3.38 13.32
CA GLY A 77 -1.41 3.83 14.13
C GLY A 77 -1.90 2.81 15.16
N CYS A 78 -1.43 1.57 15.16
CA CYS A 78 -1.77 0.61 16.20
C CYS A 78 -0.64 -0.38 16.50
N ALA A 79 -0.43 -0.68 17.78
CA ALA A 79 0.32 -1.84 18.22
C ALA A 79 -0.24 -2.34 19.56
N ALA A 80 -0.10 -3.63 19.82
CA ALA A 80 -0.60 -4.24 21.03
C ALA A 80 0.27 -5.43 21.45
N ALA A 81 0.54 -5.51 22.76
CA ALA A 81 1.04 -6.71 23.39
C ALA A 81 -0.09 -7.75 23.56
N GLU A 82 -1.32 -7.27 23.63
CA GLU A 82 -2.55 -8.06 23.71
C GLU A 82 -3.50 -7.61 22.59
N PRO A 83 -3.47 -8.27 21.39
CA PRO A 83 -4.22 -7.81 20.21
C PRO A 83 -5.72 -7.61 20.44
N GLU A 84 -6.34 -8.41 21.31
CA GLU A 84 -7.77 -8.30 21.64
C GLU A 84 -8.17 -6.91 22.15
N LEU A 85 -7.28 -6.21 22.86
CA LEU A 85 -7.52 -4.85 23.37
C LEU A 85 -7.79 -3.82 22.25
N LEU A 86 -7.36 -4.08 21.03
CA LEU A 86 -7.66 -3.19 19.90
C LEU A 86 -9.15 -3.11 19.58
N ARG A 87 -9.94 -4.14 19.94
CA ARG A 87 -11.39 -4.09 19.75
C ARG A 87 -12.03 -3.11 20.73
N ASP A 88 -11.57 -3.11 21.96
CA ASP A 88 -12.04 -2.17 22.98
C ASP A 88 -11.61 -0.74 22.65
N LEU A 89 -10.36 -0.57 22.18
CA LEU A 89 -9.86 0.72 21.74
C LEU A 89 -10.63 1.25 20.52
N TYR A 90 -10.94 0.39 19.54
CA TYR A 90 -11.76 0.79 18.40
C TYR A 90 -13.18 1.17 18.85
N ALA A 91 -13.80 0.42 19.77
CA ALA A 91 -15.12 0.74 20.31
C ALA A 91 -15.15 2.11 21.03
N ALA A 92 -14.04 2.47 21.69
CA ALA A 92 -13.92 3.76 22.38
C ALA A 92 -13.63 4.93 21.41
N LEU A 93 -12.89 4.69 20.34
CA LEU A 93 -12.43 5.75 19.42
C LEU A 93 -13.38 5.98 18.23
N ALA A 94 -13.98 4.92 17.67
CA ALA A 94 -14.79 4.99 16.46
C ALA A 94 -15.99 5.94 16.55
N PRO A 95 -16.68 6.12 17.69
CA PRO A 95 -17.75 7.11 17.81
C PRO A 95 -17.32 8.56 17.57
N GLN A 96 -16.01 8.85 17.68
CA GLN A 96 -15.44 10.17 17.42
C GLN A 96 -15.16 10.39 15.92
N TRP A 97 -15.17 9.32 15.14
CA TRP A 97 -14.94 9.35 13.69
C TRP A 97 -16.27 9.46 12.94
N ALA A 98 -16.78 10.65 12.76
CA ALA A 98 -18.01 10.88 12.01
C ALA A 98 -17.78 10.67 10.48
N ARG A 99 -17.39 9.46 10.09
CA ARG A 99 -17.11 9.06 8.70
C ARG A 99 -17.71 7.69 8.40
N GLU A 100 -18.20 7.53 7.17
CA GLU A 100 -18.80 6.28 6.73
C GLU A 100 -17.74 5.22 6.35
N ARG A 101 -16.51 5.62 6.09
CA ARG A 101 -15.44 4.71 5.66
C ARG A 101 -14.32 4.69 6.69
N HIS A 102 -14.11 3.52 7.28
CA HIS A 102 -12.99 3.28 8.17
C HIS A 102 -11.97 2.36 7.51
N ARG A 103 -10.70 2.72 7.59
CA ARG A 103 -9.58 1.95 7.05
C ARG A 103 -8.50 1.73 8.11
N VAL A 104 -7.81 0.59 8.03
CA VAL A 104 -6.66 0.30 8.88
C VAL A 104 -5.58 -0.41 8.08
N TYR A 105 -4.33 -0.05 8.31
CA TYR A 105 -3.18 -0.76 7.78
C TYR A 105 -2.59 -1.66 8.86
N VAL A 106 -2.43 -2.95 8.54
CA VAL A 106 -1.86 -3.94 9.44
C VAL A 106 -0.75 -4.73 8.75
N PRO A 107 0.32 -5.16 9.48
CA PRO A 107 1.30 -6.08 8.93
C PRO A 107 0.64 -7.36 8.42
N ALA A 108 0.95 -7.76 7.20
CA ALA A 108 0.41 -8.97 6.59
C ALA A 108 0.88 -10.25 7.28
N SER A 109 2.01 -10.18 7.99
CA SER A 109 2.63 -11.28 8.74
C SER A 109 2.11 -11.42 10.18
N ASP A 110 1.17 -10.57 10.62
CA ASP A 110 0.60 -10.63 11.97
C ASP A 110 -0.86 -11.13 11.93
N PRO A 111 -1.09 -12.45 11.94
CA PRO A 111 -2.43 -13.01 11.83
C PRO A 111 -3.33 -12.67 13.02
N ALA A 112 -2.76 -12.40 14.20
CA ALA A 112 -3.54 -12.01 15.36
C ALA A 112 -4.12 -10.61 15.22
N LEU A 113 -3.33 -9.64 14.69
CA LEU A 113 -3.84 -8.31 14.36
C LEU A 113 -4.90 -8.38 13.25
N VAL A 114 -4.66 -9.15 12.20
CA VAL A 114 -5.63 -9.31 11.10
C VAL A 114 -6.95 -9.88 11.60
N ASP A 115 -6.93 -10.92 12.43
CA ASP A 115 -8.12 -11.55 13.00
C ASP A 115 -8.96 -10.59 13.84
N VAL A 116 -8.32 -9.79 14.70
CA VAL A 116 -8.99 -8.76 15.50
C VAL A 116 -9.82 -7.82 14.64
N TRP A 117 -9.26 -7.33 13.54
CA TRP A 117 -9.95 -6.41 12.63
C TRP A 117 -11.05 -7.12 11.82
N PHE A 118 -10.84 -8.37 11.41
CA PHE A 118 -11.90 -9.16 10.75
C PHE A 118 -13.10 -9.37 11.67
N ARG A 119 -12.89 -9.63 12.96
CA ARG A 119 -13.97 -9.72 13.96
C ARG A 119 -14.65 -8.38 14.25
N LEU A 120 -14.06 -7.27 13.83
CA LEU A 120 -14.69 -5.94 13.79
C LEU A 120 -15.37 -5.65 12.44
N ALA A 121 -15.57 -6.68 11.59
CA ALA A 121 -16.18 -6.61 10.27
C ALA A 121 -15.40 -5.75 9.25
N PHE A 122 -14.07 -5.63 9.38
CA PHE A 122 -13.23 -5.09 8.33
C PHE A 122 -12.93 -6.17 7.29
N GLY A 123 -13.00 -5.82 6.01
CA GLY A 123 -12.64 -6.70 4.90
C GLY A 123 -11.32 -6.28 4.26
N LEU A 124 -10.58 -7.24 3.69
CA LEU A 124 -9.34 -6.97 2.99
C LEU A 124 -9.60 -6.26 1.66
N GLN A 125 -9.01 -5.09 1.46
CA GLN A 125 -9.19 -4.27 0.27
C GLN A 125 -7.94 -4.19 -0.60
N PHE A 126 -6.77 -3.91 0.00
CA PHE A 126 -5.49 -3.78 -0.68
C PHE A 126 -4.42 -4.63 -0.01
N THR A 127 -3.47 -5.07 -0.81
CA THR A 127 -2.20 -5.62 -0.36
C THR A 127 -1.07 -4.72 -0.84
N LEU A 128 -0.20 -4.33 0.07
CA LEU A 128 1.10 -3.76 -0.25
C LEU A 128 2.12 -4.90 -0.24
N ALA A 129 3.09 -4.88 -1.14
CA ALA A 129 4.03 -5.98 -1.28
C ALA A 129 5.41 -5.47 -1.72
N VAL A 130 6.40 -6.34 -1.54
CA VAL A 130 7.80 -6.05 -1.86
C VAL A 130 8.45 -7.28 -2.49
N ARG A 131 9.49 -7.04 -3.29
CA ARG A 131 10.43 -8.07 -3.72
C ARG A 131 11.79 -7.46 -4.05
N GLU A 132 12.82 -8.31 -4.14
CA GLU A 132 14.14 -7.95 -4.64
C GLU A 132 14.10 -7.72 -6.16
N PRO A 133 14.78 -6.67 -6.67
CA PRO A 133 15.06 -6.55 -8.09
C PRO A 133 15.95 -7.70 -8.55
N VAL A 134 15.75 -8.15 -9.79
CA VAL A 134 16.57 -9.19 -10.40
C VAL A 134 16.99 -8.76 -11.79
N ALA A 135 18.18 -9.16 -12.22
CA ALA A 135 18.65 -8.90 -13.57
C ALA A 135 17.67 -9.48 -14.60
N GLY A 136 17.41 -8.72 -15.66
CA GLY A 136 16.49 -9.13 -16.73
C GLY A 136 16.08 -7.97 -17.62
N ARG A 137 15.50 -8.30 -18.75
CA ARG A 137 14.88 -7.33 -19.67
C ARG A 137 13.56 -7.90 -20.17
N GLY A 138 12.59 -7.01 -20.38
CA GLY A 138 11.34 -7.39 -21.03
C GLY A 138 11.45 -7.19 -22.54
N ASP A 139 11.03 -8.19 -23.30
CA ASP A 139 10.98 -8.10 -24.74
C ASP A 139 10.01 -7.00 -25.20
N GLY A 140 10.44 -6.16 -26.16
CA GLY A 140 9.66 -5.05 -26.68
C GLY A 140 9.39 -3.92 -25.68
N VAL A 141 10.10 -3.89 -24.53
CA VAL A 141 9.97 -2.81 -23.54
C VAL A 141 11.06 -1.75 -23.75
N ARG A 142 10.65 -0.49 -23.71
CA ARG A 142 11.54 0.67 -23.75
C ARG A 142 11.09 1.75 -22.77
N LEU A 143 11.93 2.75 -22.58
CA LEU A 143 11.52 3.98 -21.90
C LEU A 143 10.41 4.68 -22.70
N GLY A 144 9.43 5.20 -22.00
CA GLY A 144 8.35 6.01 -22.55
C GLY A 144 8.90 7.34 -23.10
N ARG A 145 8.23 7.87 -24.11
CA ARG A 145 8.49 9.17 -24.74
C ARG A 145 7.24 10.02 -24.61
N ARG A 146 7.39 11.33 -24.72
CA ARG A 146 6.21 12.24 -24.70
C ARG A 146 5.18 11.91 -25.78
N ASP A 147 5.61 11.41 -26.92
CA ASP A 147 4.73 10.98 -28.01
C ASP A 147 3.87 9.76 -27.64
N ASP A 148 4.19 9.04 -26.56
CA ASP A 148 3.39 7.93 -26.06
C ASP A 148 2.21 8.38 -25.15
N LEU A 149 2.14 9.67 -24.79
CA LEU A 149 1.19 10.21 -23.83
C LEU A 149 -0.27 9.91 -24.19
N ASP A 150 -0.63 10.02 -25.46
CA ASP A 150 -2.00 9.73 -25.91
C ASP A 150 -2.39 8.26 -25.65
N THR A 151 -1.45 7.35 -25.89
CA THR A 151 -1.67 5.92 -25.59
C THR A 151 -1.68 5.65 -24.09
N VAL A 152 -0.92 6.40 -23.30
CA VAL A 152 -0.96 6.26 -21.83
C VAL A 152 -2.31 6.71 -21.26
N VAL A 153 -2.91 7.76 -21.82
CA VAL A 153 -4.28 8.20 -21.49
C VAL A 153 -5.29 7.10 -21.81
N GLU A 154 -5.22 6.50 -23.00
CA GLU A 154 -6.07 5.35 -23.39
C GLU A 154 -5.93 4.17 -22.41
N LEU A 155 -4.71 3.84 -22.02
CA LEU A 155 -4.41 2.76 -21.06
C LEU A 155 -4.96 3.05 -19.67
N GLU A 156 -4.88 4.30 -19.19
CA GLU A 156 -5.44 4.70 -17.89
C GLU A 156 -6.97 4.61 -17.87
N GLN A 157 -7.64 5.02 -18.95
CA GLN A 157 -9.08 4.83 -19.09
C GLN A 157 -9.46 3.35 -19.05
N SER A 158 -8.75 2.51 -19.81
CA SER A 158 -8.94 1.06 -19.80
C SER A 158 -8.72 0.43 -18.43
N PHE A 159 -7.74 0.93 -17.68
CA PHE A 159 -7.48 0.50 -16.30
C PHE A 159 -8.62 0.91 -15.35
N THR A 160 -9.08 2.14 -15.45
CA THR A 160 -10.20 2.66 -14.66
C THR A 160 -11.48 1.86 -14.94
N ASP A 161 -11.81 1.63 -16.21
CA ASP A 161 -12.97 0.84 -16.61
C ASP A 161 -12.88 -0.60 -16.05
N HIS A 162 -11.72 -1.25 -16.17
CA HIS A 162 -11.48 -2.57 -15.59
C HIS A 162 -11.68 -2.61 -14.07
N LEU A 163 -11.25 -1.58 -13.34
CA LEU A 163 -11.46 -1.53 -11.89
C LEU A 163 -12.92 -1.27 -11.49
N ARG A 164 -13.74 -0.70 -12.36
CA ARG A 164 -15.17 -0.48 -12.12
C ARG A 164 -16.01 -1.73 -12.30
N GLU A 165 -15.53 -2.68 -13.09
CA GLU A 165 -16.21 -3.95 -13.35
C GLU A 165 -16.08 -4.95 -12.17
N ALA A 166 -16.89 -6.01 -12.26
CA ALA A 166 -16.81 -7.15 -11.35
C ALA A 166 -15.44 -7.86 -11.47
N PRO A 167 -14.89 -8.37 -10.37
CA PRO A 167 -15.36 -8.30 -9.00
C PRO A 167 -14.85 -7.08 -8.23
N SER A 168 -14.14 -6.16 -8.89
CA SER A 168 -13.45 -5.04 -8.21
C SER A 168 -14.42 -3.98 -7.69
N PHE A 169 -15.42 -3.57 -8.50
CA PHE A 169 -16.41 -2.55 -8.14
C PHE A 169 -15.80 -1.35 -7.39
N SER A 170 -14.71 -0.78 -7.92
CA SER A 170 -13.82 0.10 -7.14
C SER A 170 -14.43 1.46 -6.76
N GLY A 171 -15.55 1.85 -7.35
CA GLY A 171 -16.13 3.17 -7.17
C GLY A 171 -15.29 4.33 -7.73
N ARG A 172 -14.17 4.05 -8.40
CA ARG A 172 -13.33 5.09 -9.02
C ARG A 172 -14.14 5.84 -10.06
N GLN A 173 -14.16 7.16 -9.96
CA GLN A 173 -14.79 8.00 -10.98
C GLN A 173 -13.95 7.97 -12.26
N ARG A 174 -14.60 8.10 -13.39
CA ARG A 174 -13.93 8.24 -14.67
C ARG A 174 -13.58 9.72 -14.86
N GLU A 175 -12.30 9.98 -15.01
CA GLU A 175 -11.77 11.29 -15.35
C GLU A 175 -11.85 11.52 -16.87
N THR A 176 -11.85 12.75 -17.30
CA THR A 176 -11.76 13.09 -18.73
C THR A 176 -10.34 12.83 -19.25
N ASP A 177 -10.21 12.67 -20.57
CA ASP A 177 -8.89 12.50 -21.19
C ASP A 177 -7.98 13.71 -20.94
N GLU A 178 -8.55 14.93 -20.80
CA GLU A 178 -7.82 16.15 -20.51
C GLU A 178 -7.28 16.16 -19.08
N GLU A 179 -8.07 15.74 -18.10
CA GLU A 179 -7.64 15.61 -16.69
C GLU A 179 -6.51 14.56 -16.56
N ILE A 180 -6.71 13.37 -17.13
CA ILE A 180 -5.70 12.32 -17.13
C ILE A 180 -4.42 12.80 -17.83
N ARG A 181 -4.55 13.48 -18.97
CA ARG A 181 -3.42 14.01 -19.72
C ARG A 181 -2.63 15.04 -18.88
N ALA A 182 -3.31 15.94 -18.20
CA ALA A 182 -2.69 16.94 -17.34
C ALA A 182 -1.88 16.27 -16.22
N ASP A 183 -2.47 15.30 -15.53
CA ASP A 183 -1.81 14.55 -14.45
C ASP A 183 -0.56 13.80 -14.95
N TRP A 184 -0.64 13.18 -16.14
CA TRP A 184 0.50 12.45 -16.68
C TRP A 184 1.59 13.37 -17.24
N GLN A 185 1.26 14.55 -17.80
CA GLN A 185 2.25 15.49 -18.31
C GLN A 185 3.25 15.92 -17.25
N ASP A 186 2.78 16.19 -16.03
CA ASP A 186 3.64 16.60 -14.92
C ASP A 186 4.65 15.51 -14.52
N THR A 187 4.26 14.22 -14.66
CA THR A 187 5.14 13.10 -14.31
C THR A 187 6.26 12.89 -15.35
N TRP A 188 6.07 13.33 -16.60
CA TRP A 188 7.07 13.14 -17.66
C TRP A 188 8.32 14.01 -17.49
N ASP A 189 8.19 15.13 -16.80
CA ASP A 189 9.28 16.08 -16.55
C ASP A 189 9.92 15.92 -15.16
N ASP A 190 9.38 15.02 -14.33
CA ASP A 190 9.86 14.77 -12.98
C ASP A 190 10.74 13.50 -12.96
N GLU A 191 12.01 13.67 -12.62
CA GLU A 191 13.02 12.59 -12.53
C GLU A 191 12.65 11.45 -11.57
N ARG A 192 11.70 11.69 -10.68
CA ARG A 192 11.20 10.67 -9.75
C ARG A 192 10.35 9.62 -10.45
N PHE A 193 9.82 9.91 -11.63
CA PHE A 193 8.96 9.03 -12.39
C PHE A 193 9.68 8.45 -13.61
N ILE A 194 9.56 7.15 -13.80
CA ILE A 194 10.14 6.44 -14.94
C ILE A 194 9.01 5.71 -15.65
N HIS A 195 8.74 6.14 -16.87
CA HIS A 195 7.74 5.53 -17.73
C HIS A 195 8.38 4.41 -18.54
N LEU A 196 7.77 3.22 -18.50
CA LEU A 196 8.11 2.08 -19.34
C LEU A 196 6.92 1.76 -20.22
N VAL A 197 7.12 1.53 -21.49
CA VAL A 197 6.09 1.09 -22.42
C VAL A 197 6.49 -0.21 -23.08
N VAL A 198 5.53 -1.06 -23.39
CA VAL A 198 5.74 -2.29 -24.17
C VAL A 198 5.09 -2.16 -25.52
N GLU A 199 5.86 -2.46 -26.57
CA GLU A 199 5.42 -2.44 -27.96
C GLU A 199 5.17 -3.85 -28.48
N ARG A 200 4.11 -4.00 -29.30
CA ARG A 200 3.84 -5.17 -30.13
C ARG A 200 3.39 -4.68 -31.51
N ASP A 201 3.97 -5.23 -32.54
CA ASP A 201 3.66 -4.90 -33.95
C ASP A 201 3.72 -3.37 -34.24
N GLY A 202 4.71 -2.68 -33.61
CA GLY A 202 4.90 -1.24 -33.79
C GLY A 202 3.92 -0.34 -33.03
N ARG A 203 3.05 -0.90 -32.18
CA ARG A 203 2.10 -0.15 -31.35
C ARG A 203 2.44 -0.33 -29.84
N VAL A 204 2.35 0.73 -29.07
CA VAL A 204 2.38 0.65 -27.61
C VAL A 204 1.09 0.01 -27.13
N VAL A 205 1.20 -1.08 -26.37
CA VAL A 205 0.05 -1.88 -25.88
C VAL A 205 0.03 -2.02 -24.36
N GLY A 206 0.98 -1.41 -23.66
CA GLY A 206 0.99 -1.39 -22.20
C GLY A 206 2.01 -0.41 -21.64
N HIS A 207 1.78 -0.02 -20.40
CA HIS A 207 2.56 0.96 -19.67
C HIS A 207 2.83 0.47 -18.24
N ALA A 208 4.00 0.81 -17.72
CA ALA A 208 4.32 0.70 -16.31
C ALA A 208 4.98 1.98 -15.83
N LEU A 209 4.64 2.39 -14.62
CA LEU A 209 5.22 3.55 -13.96
C LEU A 209 6.04 3.10 -12.77
N LEU A 210 7.31 3.49 -12.75
CA LEU A 210 8.16 3.43 -11.57
C LEU A 210 8.20 4.82 -10.93
N TYR A 211 8.14 4.86 -9.59
CA TYR A 211 8.17 6.10 -8.83
C TYR A 211 9.13 6.01 -7.66
N ARG A 212 10.02 6.98 -7.51
CA ARG A 212 10.95 7.07 -6.39
C ARG A 212 10.25 7.73 -5.21
N ARG A 213 9.89 6.91 -4.21
CA ARG A 213 9.30 7.41 -2.95
C ARG A 213 10.38 7.94 -2.02
N GLU A 214 10.02 8.96 -1.25
CA GLU A 214 10.84 9.40 -0.13
C GLU A 214 10.80 8.34 0.98
N PRO A 215 11.97 7.95 1.55
CA PRO A 215 12.02 7.06 2.69
C PRO A 215 11.44 7.73 3.93
N GLY A 216 11.09 6.96 4.94
CA GLY A 216 10.72 7.51 6.25
C GLY A 216 9.43 6.97 6.84
N ASP A 217 8.74 6.04 6.17
CA ASP A 217 7.65 5.31 6.79
C ASP A 217 7.97 3.80 6.91
N LEU A 218 7.19 3.10 7.73
CA LEU A 218 7.40 1.69 8.04
C LEU A 218 7.29 0.74 6.83
N ARG A 219 6.60 1.15 5.79
CA ARG A 219 6.32 0.33 4.60
C ARG A 219 7.39 0.43 3.52
N ILE A 220 8.19 1.53 3.54
CA ILE A 220 9.11 1.85 2.44
C ILE A 220 10.52 1.43 2.83
N PRO A 221 11.12 0.43 2.15
CA PRO A 221 12.54 0.14 2.28
C PRO A 221 13.39 1.36 1.99
N ALA A 222 14.56 1.48 2.64
CA ALA A 222 15.40 2.68 2.56
C ALA A 222 15.85 3.01 1.12
N ASN A 223 16.14 1.97 0.33
CA ASN A 223 16.60 2.11 -1.07
C ASN A 223 15.65 1.33 -1.98
N CYS A 224 14.46 1.86 -2.20
CA CYS A 224 13.46 1.21 -3.04
C CYS A 224 12.92 2.11 -4.13
N ILE A 225 12.29 1.48 -5.10
CA ILE A 225 11.45 2.12 -6.10
C ILE A 225 10.07 1.47 -6.10
N ASP A 226 9.04 2.27 -6.30
CA ASP A 226 7.66 1.80 -6.34
C ASP A 226 7.25 1.51 -7.78
N LEU A 227 6.69 0.34 -8.03
CA LEU A 227 6.02 0.02 -9.29
C LEU A 227 4.56 0.48 -9.16
N ALA A 228 4.34 1.78 -9.36
CA ALA A 228 3.09 2.45 -9.06
C ALA A 228 1.93 2.02 -9.97
N LEU A 229 2.23 1.61 -11.21
CA LEU A 229 1.23 1.15 -12.18
C LEU A 229 1.81 0.09 -13.11
N VAL A 230 1.01 -0.90 -13.45
CA VAL A 230 1.20 -1.78 -14.62
C VAL A 230 -0.15 -2.01 -15.29
N VAL A 231 -0.27 -1.59 -16.52
CA VAL A 231 -1.49 -1.74 -17.31
C VAL A 231 -1.18 -2.23 -18.71
N THR A 232 -2.07 -3.02 -19.28
CA THR A 232 -2.02 -3.43 -20.69
C THR A 232 -3.42 -3.36 -21.27
N LEU A 233 -3.51 -3.11 -22.57
CA LEU A 233 -4.77 -3.17 -23.29
C LEU A 233 -5.42 -4.56 -23.11
N PRO A 234 -6.76 -4.64 -23.04
CA PRO A 234 -7.46 -5.90 -22.81
C PRO A 234 -7.14 -6.99 -23.84
N GLU A 235 -7.00 -6.62 -25.11
CA GLU A 235 -6.77 -7.54 -26.24
C GLU A 235 -5.40 -8.22 -26.21
N VAL A 236 -4.42 -7.66 -25.49
CA VAL A 236 -3.08 -8.26 -25.33
C VAL A 236 -2.87 -8.95 -23.98
N ARG A 237 -3.91 -9.04 -23.16
CA ARG A 237 -3.82 -9.79 -21.89
C ARG A 237 -3.55 -11.26 -22.16
N GLY A 238 -2.69 -11.87 -21.36
CA GLY A 238 -2.28 -13.27 -21.56
C GLY A 238 -1.19 -13.48 -22.61
N THR A 239 -0.79 -12.47 -23.40
CA THR A 239 0.28 -12.59 -24.42
C THR A 239 1.69 -12.39 -23.89
N GLY A 240 1.83 -12.07 -22.59
CA GLY A 240 3.12 -11.81 -21.96
C GLY A 240 3.53 -10.33 -21.87
N ALA A 241 2.75 -9.38 -22.41
CA ALA A 241 3.07 -7.95 -22.39
C ALA A 241 3.29 -7.40 -20.96
N GLY A 242 2.37 -7.67 -20.03
CA GLY A 242 2.51 -7.29 -18.63
C GLY A 242 3.71 -7.96 -17.95
N SER A 243 4.01 -9.21 -18.30
CA SER A 243 5.20 -9.93 -17.81
C SER A 243 6.49 -9.27 -18.27
N ALA A 244 6.54 -8.82 -19.51
CA ALA A 244 7.68 -8.11 -20.06
C ALA A 244 7.90 -6.76 -19.34
N LEU A 245 6.82 -5.99 -19.08
CA LEU A 245 6.92 -4.75 -18.30
C LEU A 245 7.50 -4.98 -16.91
N VAL A 246 6.96 -5.95 -16.15
CA VAL A 246 7.47 -6.25 -14.80
C VAL A 246 8.91 -6.77 -14.83
N ALA A 247 9.26 -7.67 -15.77
CA ALA A 247 10.62 -8.16 -15.89
C ALA A 247 11.61 -7.03 -16.21
N HIS A 248 11.21 -6.09 -17.08
CA HIS A 248 12.04 -4.91 -17.40
C HIS A 248 12.16 -3.96 -16.21
N ALA A 249 11.07 -3.70 -15.48
CA ALA A 249 11.08 -2.87 -14.27
C ALA A 249 12.02 -3.43 -13.20
N LEU A 250 11.97 -4.75 -12.97
CA LEU A 250 12.87 -5.45 -12.05
C LEU A 250 14.34 -5.33 -12.50
N GLY A 251 14.62 -5.53 -13.80
CA GLY A 251 15.98 -5.39 -14.35
C GLY A 251 16.48 -3.96 -14.28
N TRP A 252 15.62 -2.99 -14.58
CA TRP A 252 15.93 -1.56 -14.50
C TRP A 252 16.31 -1.15 -13.06
N ALA A 253 15.57 -1.63 -12.07
CA ALA A 253 15.86 -1.39 -10.65
C ALA A 253 17.14 -2.09 -10.20
N HIS A 254 17.37 -3.32 -10.65
CA HIS A 254 18.60 -4.08 -10.38
C HIS A 254 19.84 -3.37 -10.93
N GLU A 255 19.81 -2.91 -12.19
CA GLU A 255 20.91 -2.20 -12.85
C GLU A 255 21.28 -0.88 -12.12
N ARG A 256 20.34 -0.30 -11.37
CA ARG A 256 20.52 0.95 -10.60
C ARG A 256 20.79 0.74 -9.12
N GLY A 257 20.95 -0.52 -8.70
CA GLY A 257 21.32 -0.86 -7.33
C GLY A 257 20.23 -0.61 -6.30
N PHE A 258 18.94 -0.63 -6.68
CA PHE A 258 17.86 -0.65 -5.71
C PHE A 258 17.84 -1.99 -4.96
N ASP A 259 17.54 -1.94 -3.67
CA ASP A 259 17.43 -3.14 -2.84
C ASP A 259 16.05 -3.78 -2.93
N ALA A 260 15.03 -2.99 -3.23
CA ALA A 260 13.64 -3.43 -3.27
C ALA A 260 12.81 -2.73 -4.35
N ILE A 261 11.79 -3.43 -4.85
CA ILE A 261 10.65 -2.87 -5.55
C ILE A 261 9.41 -3.08 -4.70
N THR A 262 8.66 -2.01 -4.47
CA THR A 262 7.35 -2.04 -3.81
C THR A 262 6.23 -1.96 -4.85
N ILE A 263 5.06 -2.45 -4.49
CA ILE A 263 3.83 -2.35 -5.28
C ILE A 263 2.62 -2.50 -4.36
N ASP A 264 1.47 -2.00 -4.79
CA ASP A 264 0.20 -2.36 -4.17
C ASP A 264 -0.86 -2.74 -5.21
N TRP A 265 -1.85 -3.51 -4.78
CA TRP A 265 -2.99 -3.86 -5.63
C TRP A 265 -4.25 -4.13 -4.81
N ARG A 266 -5.41 -3.95 -5.45
CA ARG A 266 -6.69 -4.39 -4.91
C ARG A 266 -6.77 -5.91 -4.97
N VAL A 267 -7.01 -6.57 -3.84
CA VAL A 267 -7.06 -8.05 -3.78
C VAL A 267 -8.25 -8.63 -4.55
N VAL A 268 -9.33 -7.85 -4.68
CA VAL A 268 -10.49 -8.21 -5.48
C VAL A 268 -10.23 -8.12 -7.00
N ASN A 269 -9.16 -7.45 -7.45
CA ASN A 269 -8.67 -7.56 -8.81
C ASN A 269 -7.90 -8.88 -8.97
N LEU A 270 -8.64 -9.94 -9.31
CA LEU A 270 -8.10 -11.30 -9.39
C LEU A 270 -6.96 -11.45 -10.39
N LEU A 271 -6.94 -10.63 -11.44
CA LEU A 271 -5.84 -10.62 -12.40
C LEU A 271 -4.55 -10.11 -11.74
N ALA A 272 -4.61 -8.95 -11.10
CA ALA A 272 -3.45 -8.36 -10.41
C ALA A 272 -2.98 -9.24 -9.25
N ASP A 273 -3.90 -9.73 -8.39
CA ASP A 273 -3.53 -10.53 -7.22
C ASP A 273 -2.78 -11.81 -7.62
N ARG A 274 -3.29 -12.56 -8.59
CA ARG A 274 -2.62 -13.76 -9.12
C ARG A 274 -1.31 -13.43 -9.84
N PHE A 275 -1.32 -12.34 -10.61
CA PHE A 275 -0.20 -11.93 -11.43
C PHE A 275 1.03 -11.55 -10.61
N PHE A 276 0.87 -10.69 -9.59
CA PHE A 276 1.99 -10.22 -8.77
C PHE A 276 2.48 -11.28 -7.79
N ARG A 277 1.58 -12.05 -7.16
CA ARG A 277 1.98 -13.20 -6.31
C ARG A 277 2.80 -14.23 -7.08
N ALA A 278 2.37 -14.58 -8.30
CA ALA A 278 3.12 -15.51 -9.14
C ALA A 278 4.50 -14.99 -9.56
N ARG A 279 4.76 -13.68 -9.41
CA ARG A 279 6.07 -13.04 -9.67
C ARG A 279 6.88 -12.77 -8.41
N GLY A 280 6.52 -13.39 -7.31
CA GLY A 280 7.30 -13.36 -6.07
C GLY A 280 7.18 -12.06 -5.27
N PHE A 281 6.18 -11.22 -5.54
CA PHE A 281 5.87 -10.10 -4.66
C PHE A 281 5.24 -10.63 -3.37
N ARG A 282 5.88 -10.32 -2.24
CA ARG A 282 5.50 -10.77 -0.90
C ARG A 282 4.71 -9.69 -0.19
N PRO A 283 3.51 -10.00 0.34
CA PRO A 283 2.72 -9.05 1.12
C PRO A 283 3.46 -8.52 2.34
N THR A 284 3.48 -7.21 2.51
CA THR A 284 4.03 -6.53 3.69
C THR A 284 2.94 -5.98 4.58
N PHE A 285 2.02 -5.22 4.02
CA PHE A 285 0.88 -4.67 4.73
C PHE A 285 -0.42 -4.98 4.01
N MET A 286 -1.49 -5.07 4.79
CA MET A 286 -2.86 -5.15 4.31
C MET A 286 -3.59 -3.88 4.68
N ARG A 287 -4.34 -3.30 3.73
CA ARG A 287 -5.34 -2.29 4.03
C ARG A 287 -6.69 -2.97 4.20
N LEU A 288 -7.20 -2.93 5.40
CA LEU A 288 -8.53 -3.43 5.72
C LEU A 288 -9.51 -2.24 5.70
N TYR A 289 -10.75 -2.53 5.35
CA TYR A 289 -11.77 -1.53 5.11
C TYR A 289 -13.11 -1.96 5.70
N ARG A 290 -13.83 -1.01 6.25
CA ARG A 290 -15.22 -1.18 6.71
C ARG A 290 -16.04 0.04 6.31
N HIS A 291 -17.26 -0.20 5.81
CA HIS A 291 -18.29 0.83 5.70
C HIS A 291 -19.10 0.86 7.01
N VAL A 292 -19.25 2.05 7.57
CA VAL A 292 -20.04 2.31 8.79
C VAL A 292 -21.26 3.10 8.34
N PRO A 293 -22.49 2.61 8.57
CA PRO A 293 -23.72 3.27 8.18
C PRO A 293 -23.99 4.57 8.95
#